data_d82003e54f4d42ce7cd4992cef720a38
#
_entry.id   d82003e54f4d42ce7cd4992cef720a38
#
_cell.length_a   1.000
_cell.length_b   1.000
_cell.length_c   1.000
_cell.angle_alpha   90.00
_cell.angle_beta   90.00
_cell.angle_gamma   90.00
#
_symmetry.space_group_name_H-M   'P 1'
#
loop_
_entity.id
_entity.type
_entity.pdbx_description
1 polymer ?
#
loop_
_entity_poly.entity_id
_entity_poly.type
_entity_poly.pdbx_seq_one_letter_code
_entity_poly.pdbx_strand_id
1 'polypeptide(L)'
;MTGHADRAAGGTGDGGGTGDPDAGGRGPSGRLDRWRALGTRYALLPLRIFLGVTFVYAAFDKLTDSAFFAATGTGSIGEMMTGVRDTSAVPALVDLALKSPAGFGYAIAFGELAVGIGTLVGLFGRVAALGGALISLSLWLTVSWQVDPYYLGNDLAYLMAWLPLVLAGASVLSLDRLLAERRRTR
;
A
#
# COMPACT_ATOMS: atom_id res chain seq x y z
N MET A 1 89.73 -22.37 -7.14
CA MET A 1 89.31 -23.76 -6.94
C MET A 1 87.80 -23.76 -7.13
N THR A 2 87.40 -24.06 -8.30
CA THR A 2 86.71 -25.30 -8.72
C THR A 2 85.42 -25.41 -8.03
N GLY A 3 84.23 -25.52 -8.59
CA GLY A 3 83.88 -25.90 -9.93
C GLY A 3 82.38 -26.08 -9.98
N HIS A 4 81.88 -25.98 -11.14
CA HIS A 4 80.90 -26.81 -11.84
C HIS A 4 79.45 -26.80 -11.35
N ALA A 5 78.51 -26.22 -12.09
CA ALA A 5 77.79 -26.81 -13.28
C ALA A 5 76.80 -27.92 -12.85
N ASP A 6 75.54 -27.74 -13.11
CA ASP A 6 74.78 -28.28 -14.26
C ASP A 6 73.30 -28.05 -14.01
N ARG A 7 72.59 -27.40 -14.88
CA ARG A 7 71.74 -27.89 -15.98
C ARG A 7 70.62 -28.88 -15.58
N ALA A 8 69.37 -28.44 -15.74
CA ALA A 8 68.32 -29.01 -16.61
C ALA A 8 66.98 -28.39 -16.24
N ALA A 9 66.36 -27.65 -17.03
CA ALA A 9 65.51 -27.97 -18.14
C ALA A 9 64.10 -28.50 -17.71
N GLY A 10 63.12 -27.76 -18.09
CA GLY A 10 61.90 -28.30 -18.62
C GLY A 10 60.66 -28.26 -17.73
N GLY A 11 59.66 -27.55 -18.18
CA GLY A 11 58.32 -27.71 -17.69
C GLY A 11 57.41 -26.53 -18.01
N THR A 12 57.23 -26.25 -19.29
CA THR A 12 56.12 -25.45 -19.78
C THR A 12 54.83 -26.18 -19.47
N GLY A 13 54.03 -25.66 -18.63
CA GLY A 13 52.63 -26.09 -18.36
C GLY A 13 51.71 -24.88 -18.47
N ASP A 14 51.47 -24.48 -19.69
CA ASP A 14 50.42 -23.58 -20.07
C ASP A 14 49.10 -24.33 -19.83
N GLY A 15 48.37 -23.95 -18.77
CA GLY A 15 47.05 -24.40 -18.42
C GLY A 15 46.11 -23.20 -18.39
N GLY A 16 45.89 -22.59 -19.57
CA GLY A 16 44.84 -21.58 -19.74
C GLY A 16 43.48 -22.19 -19.52
N GLY A 17 43.06 -22.19 -18.26
CA GLY A 17 41.68 -22.41 -17.87
C GLY A 17 40.87 -21.14 -18.23
N THR A 18 40.34 -21.11 -19.45
CA THR A 18 39.27 -20.19 -19.80
C THR A 18 38.04 -20.57 -18.98
N GLY A 19 38.02 -20.10 -17.76
CA GLY A 19 36.83 -20.15 -16.90
C GLY A 19 35.75 -19.32 -17.59
N ASP A 20 34.75 -20.01 -18.07
CA ASP A 20 33.54 -19.42 -18.64
C ASP A 20 32.91 -18.50 -17.60
N PRO A 21 32.84 -17.15 -17.81
CA PRO A 21 32.31 -16.21 -16.82
C PRO A 21 30.80 -16.38 -16.63
N ASP A 22 30.14 -17.21 -17.42
CA ASP A 22 28.67 -17.44 -17.35
C ASP A 22 28.24 -18.64 -16.48
N ALA A 23 29.16 -19.42 -15.93
CA ALA A 23 28.82 -20.59 -15.11
C ALA A 23 28.43 -20.26 -13.65
N GLY A 24 28.55 -18.98 -13.20
CA GLY A 24 28.42 -18.56 -11.81
C GLY A 24 27.01 -18.33 -11.27
N GLY A 25 25.94 -18.48 -12.05
CA GLY A 25 24.61 -17.98 -11.68
C GLY A 25 23.50 -19.02 -11.38
N ARG A 26 23.76 -20.29 -11.42
CA ARG A 26 22.70 -21.33 -11.35
C ARG A 26 22.68 -22.18 -10.07
N GLY A 27 23.39 -21.78 -9.02
CA GLY A 27 23.37 -22.46 -7.72
C GLY A 27 22.07 -22.21 -6.91
N PRO A 28 21.81 -22.97 -5.85
CA PRO A 28 20.66 -22.81 -4.95
C PRO A 28 20.54 -21.38 -4.39
N SER A 29 21.65 -20.69 -4.15
CA SER A 29 21.73 -19.30 -3.74
C SER A 29 21.09 -18.32 -4.74
N GLY A 30 21.34 -18.48 -6.02
CA GLY A 30 20.76 -17.63 -7.07
C GLY A 30 19.24 -17.78 -7.22
N ARG A 31 18.70 -18.95 -6.88
CA ARG A 31 17.23 -19.15 -6.83
C ARG A 31 16.61 -18.43 -5.64
N LEU A 32 17.18 -18.57 -4.45
CA LEU A 32 16.72 -17.89 -3.25
C LEU A 32 16.79 -16.37 -3.38
N ASP A 33 17.84 -15.84 -3.99
CA ASP A 33 17.99 -14.41 -4.20
C ASP A 33 16.94 -13.86 -5.18
N ARG A 34 16.58 -14.63 -6.23
CA ARG A 34 15.46 -14.28 -7.13
C ARG A 34 14.13 -14.26 -6.39
N TRP A 35 13.84 -15.27 -5.57
CA TRP A 35 12.61 -15.32 -4.79
C TRP A 35 12.53 -14.18 -3.78
N ARG A 36 13.64 -13.83 -3.11
CA ARG A 36 13.73 -12.68 -2.22
C ARG A 36 13.49 -11.37 -2.96
N ALA A 37 14.12 -11.18 -4.11
CA ALA A 37 13.96 -9.99 -4.93
C ALA A 37 12.50 -9.84 -5.45
N LEU A 38 11.86 -10.93 -5.87
CA LEU A 38 10.45 -10.95 -6.24
C LEU A 38 9.56 -10.65 -5.03
N GLY A 39 9.80 -11.31 -3.89
CA GLY A 39 9.06 -11.08 -2.66
C GLY A 39 9.10 -9.61 -2.23
N THR A 40 10.27 -9.02 -2.17
CA THR A 40 10.44 -7.61 -1.83
C THR A 40 9.73 -6.68 -2.81
N ARG A 41 9.79 -7.01 -4.11
CA ARG A 41 9.17 -6.20 -5.16
C ARG A 41 7.64 -6.19 -5.09
N TYR A 42 7.03 -7.33 -4.76
CA TYR A 42 5.57 -7.50 -4.76
C TYR A 42 4.95 -7.51 -3.35
N ALA A 43 5.76 -7.30 -2.30
CA ALA A 43 5.33 -7.42 -0.91
C ALA A 43 4.07 -6.61 -0.57
N LEU A 44 3.94 -5.41 -1.11
CA LEU A 44 2.80 -4.52 -0.83
C LEU A 44 1.62 -4.68 -1.79
N LEU A 45 1.75 -5.53 -2.82
CA LEU A 45 0.68 -5.71 -3.80
C LEU A 45 -0.60 -6.32 -3.20
N PRO A 46 -0.53 -7.37 -2.37
CA PRO A 46 -1.73 -7.91 -1.72
C PRO A 46 -2.44 -6.88 -0.84
N LEU A 47 -1.67 -6.12 -0.07
CA LEU A 47 -2.19 -5.05 0.78
C LEU A 47 -2.86 -3.94 -0.04
N ARG A 48 -2.24 -3.52 -1.14
CA ARG A 48 -2.78 -2.53 -2.08
C ARG A 48 -4.10 -2.99 -2.70
N ILE A 49 -4.17 -4.25 -3.15
CA ILE A 49 -5.39 -4.83 -3.72
C ILE A 49 -6.47 -4.90 -2.64
N PHE A 50 -6.15 -5.41 -1.47
CA PHE A 50 -7.10 -5.52 -0.37
C PHE A 50 -7.70 -4.16 0.01
N LEU A 51 -6.88 -3.16 0.30
CA LEU A 51 -7.35 -1.83 0.68
C LEU A 51 -8.11 -1.14 -0.44
N GLY A 52 -7.63 -1.25 -1.68
CA GLY A 52 -8.29 -0.65 -2.83
C GLY A 52 -9.67 -1.25 -3.09
N VAL A 53 -9.79 -2.58 -3.04
CA VAL A 53 -11.07 -3.28 -3.21
C VAL A 53 -12.03 -2.95 -2.06
N THR A 54 -11.53 -2.95 -0.82
CA THR A 54 -12.35 -2.63 0.37
C THR A 54 -12.93 -1.22 0.27
N PHE A 55 -12.12 -0.22 -0.11
CA PHE A 55 -12.58 1.16 -0.21
C PHE A 55 -13.54 1.37 -1.39
N VAL A 56 -13.32 0.72 -2.53
CA VAL A 56 -14.29 0.72 -3.64
C VAL A 56 -15.60 0.10 -3.20
N TYR A 57 -15.54 -1.06 -2.53
CA TYR A 57 -16.74 -1.74 -2.03
C TYR A 57 -17.51 -0.85 -1.04
N ALA A 58 -16.82 -0.27 -0.03
CA ALA A 58 -17.42 0.61 0.96
C ALA A 58 -18.08 1.85 0.34
N ALA A 59 -17.47 2.40 -0.71
CA ALA A 59 -18.05 3.50 -1.47
C ALA A 59 -19.33 3.09 -2.21
N PHE A 60 -19.30 1.94 -2.91
CA PHE A 60 -20.47 1.42 -3.62
C PHE A 60 -21.60 1.07 -2.67
N ASP A 61 -21.31 0.45 -1.54
CA ASP A 61 -22.30 0.13 -0.51
C ASP A 61 -23.06 1.40 -0.09
N LYS A 62 -22.34 2.48 0.24
CA LYS A 62 -22.96 3.77 0.57
C LYS A 62 -23.72 4.41 -0.59
N LEU A 63 -23.15 4.39 -1.81
CA LEU A 63 -23.75 5.06 -2.98
C LEU A 63 -24.98 4.35 -3.50
N THR A 64 -25.15 3.06 -3.24
CA THR A 64 -26.32 2.28 -3.64
C THR A 64 -27.43 2.25 -2.58
N ASP A 65 -27.12 2.64 -1.34
CA ASP A 65 -28.08 2.78 -0.27
C ASP A 65 -28.59 4.23 -0.16
N SER A 66 -29.77 4.49 -0.71
CA SER A 66 -30.39 5.82 -0.64
C SER A 66 -30.72 6.27 0.79
N ALA A 67 -30.96 5.34 1.72
CA ALA A 67 -31.25 5.65 3.12
C ALA A 67 -30.00 6.13 3.86
N PHE A 68 -28.80 5.72 3.43
CA PHE A 68 -27.54 6.14 4.03
C PHE A 68 -27.38 7.67 4.07
N PHE A 69 -27.78 8.39 3.03
CA PHE A 69 -27.59 9.84 2.91
C PHE A 69 -28.66 10.68 3.63
N ALA A 70 -29.62 10.05 4.31
CA ALA A 70 -30.63 10.77 5.06
C ALA A 70 -30.05 11.43 6.32
N ALA A 71 -30.69 12.51 6.74
CA ALA A 71 -30.34 13.19 8.00
C ALA A 71 -30.82 12.44 9.23
N THR A 72 -31.87 11.63 9.09
CA THR A 72 -32.50 10.87 10.18
C THR A 72 -33.01 9.54 9.63
N GLY A 73 -33.21 8.58 10.52
CA GLY A 73 -33.71 7.23 10.18
C GLY A 73 -32.65 6.16 10.30
N THR A 74 -33.09 4.95 10.58
CA THR A 74 -32.19 3.80 10.84
C THR A 74 -31.23 3.57 9.70
N GLY A 75 -29.95 3.51 10.01
CA GLY A 75 -28.88 3.30 9.03
C GLY A 75 -28.42 4.57 8.31
N SER A 76 -29.03 5.73 8.60
CA SER A 76 -28.60 6.98 7.98
C SER A 76 -27.30 7.53 8.59
N ILE A 77 -26.56 8.28 7.79
CA ILE A 77 -25.34 8.98 8.23
C ILE A 77 -25.63 9.98 9.37
N GLY A 78 -26.80 10.63 9.34
CA GLY A 78 -27.21 11.57 10.37
C GLY A 78 -27.46 10.89 11.72
N GLU A 79 -28.16 9.75 11.72
CA GLU A 79 -28.35 8.96 12.93
C GLU A 79 -27.02 8.41 13.48
N MET A 80 -26.18 7.88 12.60
CA MET A 80 -24.86 7.36 12.96
C MET A 80 -24.00 8.46 13.62
N MET A 81 -23.91 9.64 13.01
CA MET A 81 -23.12 10.75 13.55
C MET A 81 -23.70 11.25 14.87
N THR A 82 -25.03 11.33 14.99
CA THR A 82 -25.68 11.70 16.26
C THR A 82 -25.36 10.70 17.37
N GLY A 83 -25.39 9.41 17.06
CA GLY A 83 -25.12 8.34 18.04
C GLY A 83 -23.68 8.32 18.56
N VAL A 84 -22.70 8.74 17.77
CA VAL A 84 -21.28 8.74 18.17
C VAL A 84 -20.80 10.09 18.70
N ARG A 85 -21.61 11.14 18.64
CA ARG A 85 -21.20 12.51 18.93
C ARG A 85 -20.55 12.65 20.32
N ASP A 86 -21.20 12.15 21.36
CA ASP A 86 -20.77 12.32 22.74
C ASP A 86 -19.67 11.33 23.16
N THR A 87 -19.41 10.32 22.35
CA THR A 87 -18.39 9.27 22.60
C THR A 87 -17.18 9.38 21.67
N SER A 88 -17.23 10.27 20.70
CA SER A 88 -16.14 10.56 19.77
C SER A 88 -14.94 11.20 20.47
N ALA A 89 -13.73 10.87 20.06
CA ALA A 89 -12.52 11.57 20.49
C ALA A 89 -12.48 13.03 20.00
N VAL A 90 -13.18 13.33 18.88
CA VAL A 90 -13.21 14.66 18.28
C VAL A 90 -14.66 15.05 17.97
N PRO A 91 -15.46 15.45 18.99
CA PRO A 91 -16.87 15.84 18.79
C PRO A 91 -17.06 16.97 17.78
N ALA A 92 -16.10 17.90 17.70
CA ALA A 92 -16.15 19.02 16.75
C ALA A 92 -16.19 18.55 15.27
N LEU A 93 -15.54 17.44 14.96
CA LEU A 93 -15.59 16.86 13.62
C LEU A 93 -16.95 16.24 13.32
N VAL A 94 -17.57 15.61 14.34
CA VAL A 94 -18.93 15.08 14.25
C VAL A 94 -19.94 16.22 14.11
N ASP A 95 -19.80 17.30 14.89
CA ASP A 95 -20.64 18.50 14.76
C ASP A 95 -20.55 19.12 13.36
N LEU A 96 -19.36 19.10 12.74
CA LEU A 96 -19.21 19.55 11.36
C LEU A 96 -19.96 18.65 10.37
N ALA A 97 -19.89 17.32 10.54
CA ALA A 97 -20.65 16.36 9.74
C ALA A 97 -22.16 16.55 9.88
N LEU A 98 -22.63 16.81 11.12
CA LEU A 98 -24.05 17.04 11.42
C LEU A 98 -24.62 18.34 10.84
N LYS A 99 -23.78 19.31 10.44
CA LYS A 99 -24.25 20.51 9.71
C LYS A 99 -24.83 20.17 8.33
N SER A 100 -24.32 19.11 7.69
CA SER A 100 -24.79 18.62 6.41
C SER A 100 -24.51 17.12 6.31
N PRO A 101 -25.34 16.24 6.93
CA PRO A 101 -25.09 14.82 6.97
C PRO A 101 -24.98 14.21 5.57
N ALA A 102 -25.90 14.55 4.67
CA ALA A 102 -25.84 14.09 3.28
C ALA A 102 -24.56 14.54 2.57
N GLY A 103 -24.18 15.82 2.72
CA GLY A 103 -22.95 16.35 2.11
C GLY A 103 -21.70 15.64 2.62
N PHE A 104 -21.65 15.40 3.94
CA PHE A 104 -20.56 14.63 4.55
C PHE A 104 -20.55 13.18 4.08
N GLY A 105 -21.71 12.53 4.02
CA GLY A 105 -21.85 11.17 3.49
C GLY A 105 -21.34 11.03 2.05
N TYR A 106 -21.74 11.96 1.17
CA TYR A 106 -21.23 11.98 -0.21
C TYR A 106 -19.72 12.24 -0.27
N ALA A 107 -19.20 13.16 0.55
CA ALA A 107 -17.76 13.43 0.58
C ALA A 107 -16.96 12.19 0.98
N ILE A 108 -17.42 11.44 1.98
CA ILE A 108 -16.80 10.17 2.39
C ILE A 108 -16.93 9.12 1.27
N ALA A 109 -18.11 8.89 0.71
CA ALA A 109 -18.33 7.87 -0.31
C ALA A 109 -17.49 8.13 -1.58
N PHE A 110 -17.47 9.35 -2.08
CA PHE A 110 -16.63 9.71 -3.24
C PHE A 110 -15.14 9.74 -2.89
N GLY A 111 -14.79 10.13 -1.66
CA GLY A 111 -13.42 10.05 -1.16
C GLY A 111 -12.90 8.60 -1.12
N GLU A 112 -13.69 7.68 -0.56
CA GLU A 112 -13.39 6.25 -0.56
C GLU A 112 -13.26 5.68 -1.99
N LEU A 113 -14.17 6.07 -2.88
CA LEU A 113 -14.13 5.63 -4.28
C LEU A 113 -12.84 6.09 -4.98
N ALA A 114 -12.52 7.38 -4.85
CA ALA A 114 -11.33 7.97 -5.46
C ALA A 114 -10.05 7.35 -4.92
N VAL A 115 -9.96 7.15 -3.60
CA VAL A 115 -8.85 6.49 -2.92
C VAL A 115 -8.73 5.04 -3.37
N GLY A 116 -9.84 4.30 -3.39
CA GLY A 116 -9.86 2.90 -3.79
C GLY A 116 -9.40 2.70 -5.23
N ILE A 117 -9.99 3.44 -6.17
CA ILE A 117 -9.61 3.39 -7.60
C ILE A 117 -8.15 3.86 -7.78
N GLY A 118 -7.76 4.99 -7.19
CA GLY A 118 -6.40 5.54 -7.29
C GLY A 118 -5.36 4.53 -6.77
N THR A 119 -5.69 3.84 -5.69
CA THR A 119 -4.84 2.80 -5.11
C THR A 119 -4.74 1.57 -6.02
N LEU A 120 -5.86 1.05 -6.55
CA LEU A 120 -5.86 -0.12 -7.43
C LEU A 120 -5.08 0.14 -8.73
N VAL A 121 -5.35 1.27 -9.35
CA VAL A 121 -4.69 1.66 -10.61
C VAL A 121 -3.24 2.10 -10.37
N GLY A 122 -2.90 2.52 -9.15
CA GLY A 122 -1.58 3.05 -8.80
C GLY A 122 -1.31 4.41 -9.43
N LEU A 123 -2.35 5.23 -9.54
CA LEU A 123 -2.25 6.62 -9.95
C LEU A 123 -2.14 7.50 -8.71
N PHE A 124 -1.08 8.33 -8.64
CA PHE A 124 -0.74 9.10 -7.44
C PHE A 124 -0.73 8.24 -6.16
N GLY A 125 -0.13 7.03 -6.24
CA GLY A 125 -0.26 5.98 -5.23
C GLY A 125 -0.03 6.44 -3.78
N ARG A 126 0.91 7.36 -3.53
CA ARG A 126 1.14 7.93 -2.19
C ARG A 126 0.03 8.87 -1.76
N VAL A 127 -0.52 9.68 -2.68
CA VAL A 127 -1.61 10.62 -2.40
C VAL A 127 -2.88 9.84 -2.10
N ALA A 128 -3.20 8.82 -2.90
CA ALA A 128 -4.33 7.94 -2.66
C ALA A 128 -4.21 7.23 -1.30
N ALA A 129 -3.03 6.68 -0.99
CA ALA A 129 -2.77 6.04 0.30
C ALA A 129 -2.89 7.01 1.48
N LEU A 130 -2.41 8.25 1.34
CA LEU A 130 -2.57 9.30 2.35
C LEU A 130 -4.06 9.64 2.55
N GLY A 131 -4.83 9.76 1.47
CA GLY A 131 -6.28 9.95 1.53
C GLY A 131 -6.96 8.83 2.29
N GLY A 132 -6.63 7.58 2.01
CA GLY A 132 -7.14 6.40 2.74
C GLY A 132 -6.77 6.43 4.22
N ALA A 133 -5.54 6.78 4.55
CA ALA A 133 -5.08 6.93 5.93
C ALA A 133 -5.85 8.03 6.67
N LEU A 134 -6.10 9.18 6.02
CA LEU A 134 -6.85 10.29 6.63
C LEU A 134 -8.33 9.94 6.84
N ILE A 135 -8.97 9.26 5.88
CA ILE A 135 -10.34 8.76 6.04
C ILE A 135 -10.40 7.79 7.21
N SER A 136 -9.52 6.78 7.24
CA SER A 136 -9.47 5.79 8.33
C SER A 136 -9.18 6.44 9.69
N LEU A 137 -8.28 7.43 9.74
CA LEU A 137 -8.00 8.19 10.95
C LEU A 137 -9.24 8.96 11.44
N SER A 138 -9.97 9.64 10.52
CA SER A 138 -11.17 10.39 10.88
C SER A 138 -12.26 9.47 11.39
N LEU A 139 -12.49 8.34 10.76
CA LEU A 139 -13.47 7.34 11.19
C LEU A 139 -13.06 6.70 12.54
N TRP A 140 -11.79 6.40 12.72
CA TRP A 140 -11.31 5.90 14.01
C TRP A 140 -11.56 6.88 15.15
N LEU A 141 -11.22 8.15 14.96
CA LEU A 141 -11.39 9.18 15.99
C LEU A 141 -12.87 9.55 16.26
N THR A 142 -13.77 9.28 15.31
CA THR A 142 -15.18 9.63 15.44
C THR A 142 -16.07 8.42 15.71
N VAL A 143 -16.05 7.42 14.83
CA VAL A 143 -16.99 6.30 14.85
C VAL A 143 -16.50 5.14 15.73
N SER A 144 -15.22 4.76 15.58
CA SER A 144 -14.67 3.57 16.24
C SER A 144 -13.94 3.85 17.54
N TRP A 145 -13.87 5.12 18.01
CA TRP A 145 -13.13 5.49 19.22
C TRP A 145 -13.61 4.76 20.47
N GLN A 146 -14.92 4.60 20.60
CA GLN A 146 -15.56 3.94 21.74
C GLN A 146 -15.58 2.42 21.69
N VAL A 147 -15.09 1.82 20.59
CA VAL A 147 -15.12 0.36 20.43
C VAL A 147 -14.10 -0.27 21.39
N ASP A 148 -14.59 -1.05 22.34
CA ASP A 148 -13.76 -1.74 23.31
C ASP A 148 -13.98 -3.27 23.22
N PRO A 149 -12.93 -4.05 23.12
CA PRO A 149 -11.52 -3.65 22.97
C PRO A 149 -11.23 -3.04 21.58
N TYR A 150 -10.27 -2.12 21.53
CA TYR A 150 -9.97 -1.29 20.34
C TYR A 150 -9.75 -2.06 19.05
N TYR A 151 -9.29 -3.30 19.10
CA TYR A 151 -9.02 -4.15 17.93
C TYR A 151 -10.30 -4.68 17.24
N LEU A 152 -11.46 -4.51 17.84
CA LEU A 152 -12.75 -4.79 17.20
C LEU A 152 -13.19 -3.66 16.27
N GLY A 153 -12.60 -2.47 16.40
CA GLY A 153 -12.77 -1.36 15.48
C GLY A 153 -11.87 -1.50 14.27
N ASN A 154 -12.44 -1.60 13.08
CA ASN A 154 -11.67 -1.82 11.84
C ASN A 154 -10.83 -0.60 11.41
N ASP A 155 -11.25 0.62 11.79
CA ASP A 155 -10.67 1.85 11.24
C ASP A 155 -9.20 2.04 11.63
N LEU A 156 -8.81 1.68 12.87
CA LEU A 156 -7.42 1.71 13.30
C LEU A 156 -6.57 0.69 12.51
N ALA A 157 -7.11 -0.50 12.26
CA ALA A 157 -6.42 -1.52 11.47
C ALA A 157 -6.21 -1.05 10.02
N TYR A 158 -7.21 -0.42 9.42
CA TYR A 158 -7.08 0.19 8.09
C TYR A 158 -6.07 1.34 8.09
N LEU A 159 -6.09 2.23 9.09
CA LEU A 159 -5.09 3.29 9.23
C LEU A 159 -3.68 2.73 9.22
N MET A 160 -3.41 1.72 10.07
CA MET A 160 -2.10 1.07 10.12
C MET A 160 -1.73 0.38 8.80
N ALA A 161 -2.70 -0.21 8.11
CA ALA A 161 -2.51 -0.85 6.81
C ALA A 161 -2.21 0.15 5.68
N TRP A 162 -2.67 1.38 5.75
CA TRP A 162 -2.35 2.43 4.79
C TRP A 162 -0.91 2.95 4.91
N LEU A 163 -0.31 2.96 6.12
CA LEU A 163 1.00 3.55 6.35
C LEU A 163 2.12 2.96 5.48
N PRO A 164 2.24 1.64 5.29
CA PRO A 164 3.23 1.07 4.38
C PRO A 164 3.08 1.57 2.94
N LEU A 165 1.85 1.80 2.45
CA LEU A 165 1.60 2.31 1.11
C LEU A 165 1.92 3.81 1.01
N VAL A 166 1.69 4.60 2.05
CA VAL A 166 2.11 6.01 2.13
C VAL A 166 3.63 6.12 2.02
N LEU A 167 4.35 5.29 2.77
CA LEU A 167 5.81 5.31 2.82
C LEU A 167 6.43 4.78 1.53
N ALA A 168 6.01 3.62 1.05
CA ALA A 168 6.61 2.96 -0.12
C ALA A 168 6.06 3.47 -1.46
N GLY A 169 4.80 3.90 -1.49
CA GLY A 169 4.10 4.22 -2.73
C GLY A 169 3.73 2.99 -3.57
N ALA A 170 3.20 3.22 -4.77
CA ALA A 170 2.84 2.16 -5.72
C ALA A 170 4.07 1.81 -6.59
N SER A 171 4.94 0.92 -6.09
CA SER A 171 6.21 0.60 -6.75
C SER A 171 6.07 -0.35 -7.94
N VAL A 172 5.00 -1.13 -8.03
CA VAL A 172 4.80 -2.18 -9.05
C VAL A 172 3.41 -2.09 -9.65
N LEU A 173 3.29 -2.38 -10.95
CA LEU A 173 2.01 -2.38 -11.68
C LEU A 173 1.22 -1.07 -11.42
N SER A 174 1.87 0.07 -11.61
CA SER A 174 1.28 1.38 -11.38
C SER A 174 1.33 2.24 -12.65
N LEU A 175 0.29 3.03 -12.87
CA LEU A 175 0.27 4.03 -13.93
C LEU A 175 1.34 5.10 -13.71
N ASP A 176 1.67 5.43 -12.46
CA ASP A 176 2.73 6.37 -12.13
C ASP A 176 4.07 5.95 -12.74
N ARG A 177 4.37 4.66 -12.72
CA ARG A 177 5.57 4.12 -13.32
C ARG A 177 5.54 4.22 -14.85
N LEU A 178 4.44 3.85 -15.48
CA LEU A 178 4.28 3.94 -16.94
C LEU A 178 4.39 5.39 -17.42
N LEU A 179 3.82 6.33 -16.68
CA LEU A 179 3.92 7.76 -16.99
C LEU A 179 5.35 8.29 -16.81
N ALA A 180 6.06 7.83 -15.78
CA ALA A 180 7.46 8.21 -15.56
C ALA A 180 8.39 7.68 -16.66
N GLU A 181 8.18 6.45 -17.12
CA GLU A 181 8.92 5.85 -18.23
C GLU A 181 8.69 6.61 -19.54
N ARG A 182 7.45 6.99 -19.86
CA ARG A 182 7.13 7.79 -21.05
C ARG A 182 7.72 9.20 -21.05
N ARG A 183 7.90 9.81 -19.86
CA ARG A 183 8.54 11.14 -19.73
C ARG A 183 10.05 11.10 -19.95
N ARG A 184 10.69 9.95 -19.72
CA ARG A 184 12.14 9.78 -19.94
C ARG A 184 12.51 9.52 -21.41
N THR A 185 11.55 9.11 -22.23
CA THR A 185 11.74 8.80 -23.67
C THR A 185 11.36 9.96 -24.59
N ARG A 186 10.92 11.08 -24.04
CA ARG A 186 10.69 12.36 -24.75
C ARG A 186 11.75 13.39 -24.40
#